data_4143436b9431e07846b113aa35037786
#
_entry.id   4143436b9431e07846b113aa35037786
#
_cell.length_a   1.000
_cell.length_b   1.000
_cell.length_c   1.000
_cell.angle_alpha   90.00
_cell.angle_beta   90.00
_cell.angle_gamma   90.00
#
_symmetry.space_group_name_H-M   'P 1'
#
loop_
_entity.id
_entity.type
_entity.pdbx_description
1 polymer ?
#
loop_
_entity_poly.entity_id
_entity_poly.type
_entity_poly.pdbx_seq_one_letter_code
_entity_poly.pdbx_strand_id
1 'polypeptide(L)'
;MGLIPVLATLDAIIVLSRLDRDLLLSGACLGGAAFVYLTLNYAFSQLWETIPLKEITVGFLFAAGTLLVLAPKFSLAISITGRSTVTFAALLFATLCSLNCISIAVWESDLDRSQEKHSVATRWPEEGFSARIVCIVLVAASLVLSIADHRLFALAVCLSVSAMLLAILHSVSIQRDERVALADLVLLTPVVLFFAELIL
;
A
#
# COMPACT_ATOMS: atom_id res chain seq x y z
N MET A 1 19.66 21.11 -18.82
CA MET A 1 18.53 20.72 -17.92
C MET A 1 17.21 20.37 -18.65
N GLY A 2 17.17 20.25 -19.99
CA GLY A 2 15.90 20.05 -20.75
C GLY A 2 15.53 18.61 -21.13
N LEU A 3 16.43 17.63 -20.99
CA LEU A 3 16.19 16.27 -21.50
C LEU A 3 15.21 15.46 -20.65
N ILE A 4 15.30 15.57 -19.32
CA ILE A 4 14.47 14.81 -18.38
C ILE A 4 12.97 15.13 -18.53
N PRO A 5 12.53 16.42 -18.54
CA PRO A 5 11.13 16.73 -18.71
C PRO A 5 10.59 16.35 -20.10
N VAL A 6 11.43 16.40 -21.14
CA VAL A 6 11.03 15.97 -22.48
C VAL A 6 10.82 14.46 -22.55
N LEU A 7 11.72 13.68 -21.97
CA LEU A 7 11.56 12.23 -21.90
C LEU A 7 10.34 11.84 -21.07
N ALA A 8 10.14 12.48 -19.91
CA ALA A 8 8.99 12.23 -19.05
C ALA A 8 7.65 12.57 -19.73
N THR A 9 7.58 13.67 -20.47
CA THR A 9 6.37 14.03 -21.24
C THR A 9 6.11 13.06 -22.38
N LEU A 10 7.15 12.62 -23.08
CA LEU A 10 7.04 11.66 -24.18
C LEU A 10 6.57 10.30 -23.67
N ASP A 11 7.13 9.84 -22.55
CA ASP A 11 6.73 8.60 -21.89
C ASP A 11 5.27 8.68 -21.41
N ALA A 12 4.88 9.78 -20.76
CA ALA A 12 3.50 10.03 -20.36
C ALA A 12 2.53 10.01 -21.57
N ILE A 13 2.87 10.62 -22.68
CA ILE A 13 2.03 10.63 -23.90
C ILE A 13 1.89 9.21 -24.45
N ILE A 14 2.98 8.45 -24.52
CA ILE A 14 2.97 7.07 -25.01
C ILE A 14 2.11 6.19 -24.11
N VAL A 15 2.29 6.28 -22.81
CA VAL A 15 1.52 5.49 -21.82
C VAL A 15 0.03 5.86 -21.90
N LEU A 16 -0.32 7.15 -21.85
CA LEU A 16 -1.70 7.61 -21.91
C LEU A 16 -2.40 7.24 -23.21
N SER A 17 -1.69 7.21 -24.34
CA SER A 17 -2.25 6.82 -25.65
C SER A 17 -2.55 5.32 -25.77
N ARG A 18 -1.98 4.49 -24.89
CA ARG A 18 -2.16 3.03 -24.87
C ARG A 18 -3.15 2.55 -23.80
N LEU A 19 -3.58 3.43 -22.91
CA LEU A 19 -4.53 3.10 -21.83
C LEU A 19 -5.97 3.10 -22.37
N ASP A 20 -6.74 2.10 -21.96
CA ASP A 20 -8.18 2.05 -22.20
C ASP A 20 -8.88 3.22 -21.52
N ARG A 21 -9.96 3.71 -22.13
CA ARG A 21 -10.74 4.85 -21.62
C ARG A 21 -11.24 4.64 -20.19
N ASP A 22 -11.67 3.42 -19.86
CA ASP A 22 -12.19 3.10 -18.51
C ASP A 22 -11.07 3.15 -17.47
N LEU A 23 -9.86 2.70 -17.83
CA LEU A 23 -8.70 2.78 -16.97
C LEU A 23 -8.23 4.23 -16.79
N LEU A 24 -8.30 5.04 -17.84
CA LEU A 24 -8.01 6.49 -17.78
C LEU A 24 -8.99 7.22 -16.85
N LEU A 25 -10.29 6.96 -16.99
CA LEU A 25 -11.32 7.58 -16.13
C LEU A 25 -11.14 7.18 -14.67
N SER A 26 -10.93 5.89 -14.42
CA SER A 26 -10.72 5.37 -13.07
C SER A 26 -9.43 5.93 -12.45
N GLY A 27 -8.35 6.02 -13.23
CA GLY A 27 -7.10 6.65 -12.83
C GLY A 27 -7.25 8.14 -12.55
N ALA A 28 -8.04 8.87 -13.36
CA ALA A 28 -8.35 10.27 -13.14
C ALA A 28 -9.17 10.49 -11.86
N CYS A 29 -10.16 9.60 -11.58
CA CYS A 29 -10.91 9.64 -10.33
C CYS A 29 -10.00 9.41 -9.11
N LEU A 30 -9.10 8.43 -9.19
CA LEU A 30 -8.14 8.16 -8.11
C LEU A 30 -7.15 9.32 -7.93
N GLY A 31 -6.64 9.88 -9.03
CA GLY A 31 -5.80 11.09 -9.01
C GLY A 31 -6.52 12.28 -8.40
N GLY A 32 -7.80 12.47 -8.70
CA GLY A 32 -8.66 13.47 -8.08
C GLY A 32 -8.81 13.24 -6.57
N ALA A 33 -9.04 12.00 -6.14
CA ALA A 33 -9.10 11.65 -4.73
C ALA A 33 -7.78 11.93 -4.00
N ALA A 34 -6.64 11.58 -4.62
CA ALA A 34 -5.32 11.89 -4.09
C ALA A 34 -5.07 13.40 -3.99
N PHE A 35 -5.49 14.17 -5.00
CA PHE A 35 -5.39 15.62 -4.99
C PHE A 35 -6.23 16.25 -3.88
N VAL A 36 -7.48 15.80 -3.71
CA VAL A 36 -8.35 16.24 -2.60
C VAL A 36 -7.72 15.91 -1.26
N TYR A 37 -7.19 14.69 -1.10
CA TYR A 37 -6.47 14.29 0.10
C TYR A 37 -5.28 15.23 0.40
N LEU A 38 -4.43 15.51 -0.59
CA LEU A 38 -3.27 16.40 -0.42
C LEU A 38 -3.72 17.82 -0.03
N THR A 39 -4.78 18.33 -0.66
CA THR A 39 -5.33 19.65 -0.37
C THR A 39 -5.88 19.71 1.06
N LEU A 40 -6.62 18.68 1.48
CA LEU A 40 -7.14 18.60 2.85
C LEU A 40 -6.01 18.46 3.87
N ASN A 41 -5.00 17.64 3.57
CA ASN A 41 -3.83 17.47 4.44
C ASN A 41 -3.05 18.78 4.61
N TYR A 42 -2.97 19.59 3.56
CA TYR A 42 -2.33 20.91 3.63
C TYR A 42 -3.18 21.93 4.38
N ALA A 43 -4.48 21.98 4.09
CA ALA A 43 -5.39 22.99 4.65
C ALA A 43 -5.77 22.72 6.12
N PHE A 44 -5.83 21.46 6.53
CA PHE A 44 -6.32 21.02 7.84
C PHE A 44 -5.31 20.12 8.56
N SER A 45 -4.03 20.49 8.59
CA SER A 45 -2.95 19.71 9.20
C SER A 45 -3.28 19.25 10.63
N GLN A 46 -3.94 20.08 11.43
CA GLN A 46 -4.30 19.80 12.82
C GLN A 46 -5.31 18.64 13.00
N LEU A 47 -6.20 18.41 12.03
CA LEU A 47 -7.17 17.30 12.10
C LEU A 47 -6.50 15.92 11.97
N TRP A 48 -5.38 15.87 11.27
CA TRP A 48 -4.65 14.63 11.00
C TRP A 48 -3.70 14.21 12.12
N GLU A 49 -3.52 15.06 13.13
CA GLU A 49 -2.62 14.81 14.26
C GLU A 49 -3.19 13.81 15.28
N THR A 50 -4.50 13.56 15.25
CA THR A 50 -5.18 12.81 16.31
C THR A 50 -5.35 11.32 16.01
N ILE A 51 -5.41 10.95 14.74
CA ILE A 51 -5.65 9.57 14.28
C ILE A 51 -4.66 9.27 13.14
N PRO A 52 -4.17 8.02 12.97
CA PRO A 52 -3.31 7.61 11.85
C PRO A 52 -4.05 7.61 10.50
N LEU A 53 -4.97 8.58 10.34
CA LEU A 53 -5.83 8.66 9.17
C LEU A 53 -5.03 9.02 7.92
N LYS A 54 -3.94 9.78 8.09
CA LYS A 54 -3.03 10.14 7.01
C LYS A 54 -2.38 8.89 6.42
N GLU A 55 -1.77 8.08 7.24
CA GLU A 55 -1.06 6.87 6.87
C GLU A 55 -2.03 5.82 6.30
N ILE A 56 -3.22 5.70 6.91
CA ILE A 56 -4.28 4.82 6.42
C ILE A 56 -4.74 5.27 5.04
N THR A 57 -5.01 6.56 4.85
CA THR A 57 -5.49 7.09 3.55
C THR A 57 -4.45 6.89 2.45
N VAL A 58 -3.17 7.15 2.73
CA VAL A 58 -2.07 6.92 1.79
C VAL A 58 -2.01 5.43 1.42
N GLY A 59 -2.07 4.53 2.40
CA GLY A 59 -2.06 3.09 2.17
C GLY A 59 -3.24 2.62 1.32
N PHE A 60 -4.44 3.12 1.57
CA PHE A 60 -5.62 2.82 0.76
C PHE A 60 -5.53 3.38 -0.67
N LEU A 61 -5.05 4.61 -0.85
CA LEU A 61 -4.85 5.20 -2.17
C LEU A 61 -3.82 4.40 -2.98
N PHE A 62 -2.72 3.99 -2.34
CA PHE A 62 -1.71 3.14 -2.98
C PHE A 62 -2.28 1.78 -3.38
N ALA A 63 -2.99 1.12 -2.48
CA ALA A 63 -3.65 -0.16 -2.77
C ALA A 63 -4.69 -0.03 -3.89
N ALA A 64 -5.51 1.03 -3.87
CA ALA A 64 -6.48 1.29 -4.93
C ALA A 64 -5.80 1.50 -6.28
N GLY A 65 -4.69 2.25 -6.34
CA GLY A 65 -3.91 2.45 -7.56
C GLY A 65 -3.35 1.14 -8.12
N THR A 66 -2.80 0.30 -7.26
CA THR A 66 -2.27 -1.01 -7.65
C THR A 66 -3.38 -1.94 -8.15
N LEU A 67 -4.50 -2.00 -7.44
CA LEU A 67 -5.63 -2.87 -7.78
C LEU A 67 -6.39 -2.40 -9.04
N LEU A 68 -6.36 -1.10 -9.32
CA LEU A 68 -7.00 -0.53 -10.50
C LEU A 68 -6.49 -1.18 -11.80
N VAL A 69 -5.18 -1.41 -11.89
CA VAL A 69 -4.56 -2.04 -13.06
C VAL A 69 -4.97 -3.51 -13.18
N LEU A 70 -5.30 -4.15 -12.08
CA LEU A 70 -5.71 -5.56 -12.03
C LEU A 70 -7.23 -5.74 -12.22
N ALA A 71 -8.02 -4.68 -12.01
CA ALA A 71 -9.49 -4.74 -12.04
C ALA A 71 -10.08 -5.36 -13.32
N PRO A 72 -9.60 -5.08 -14.54
CA PRO A 72 -10.11 -5.69 -15.77
C PRO A 72 -9.97 -7.22 -15.78
N LYS A 73 -8.88 -7.76 -15.22
CA LYS A 73 -8.63 -9.20 -15.15
C LYS A 73 -9.58 -9.90 -14.17
N PHE A 74 -10.01 -9.21 -13.12
CA PHE A 74 -10.91 -9.76 -12.11
C PHE A 74 -12.40 -9.63 -12.50
N SER A 75 -12.77 -8.67 -13.34
CA SER A 75 -14.17 -8.36 -13.66
C SER A 75 -14.86 -9.43 -14.52
N LEU A 76 -14.12 -10.17 -15.33
CA LEU A 76 -14.66 -11.09 -16.34
C LEU A 76 -15.09 -12.48 -15.81
N ALA A 77 -14.77 -12.85 -14.57
CA ALA A 77 -14.92 -14.24 -14.09
C ALA A 77 -15.62 -14.39 -12.73
N ILE A 78 -16.19 -13.33 -12.14
CA ILE A 78 -16.54 -13.36 -10.71
C ILE A 78 -18.02 -13.56 -10.48
N SER A 79 -18.40 -14.76 -9.94
CA SER A 79 -19.66 -15.00 -9.26
C SER A 79 -19.82 -14.09 -8.02
N ILE A 80 -21.04 -13.94 -7.49
CA ILE A 80 -21.32 -13.11 -6.29
C ILE A 80 -20.39 -13.49 -5.12
N THR A 81 -20.13 -14.79 -4.92
CA THR A 81 -19.22 -15.30 -3.88
C THR A 81 -17.77 -14.90 -4.14
N GLY A 82 -17.31 -14.88 -5.39
CA GLY A 82 -15.97 -14.45 -5.75
C GLY A 82 -15.75 -12.95 -5.55
N ARG A 83 -16.79 -12.11 -5.61
CA ARG A 83 -16.68 -10.69 -5.31
C ARG A 83 -16.33 -10.42 -3.85
N SER A 84 -16.91 -11.15 -2.91
CA SER A 84 -16.63 -10.98 -1.48
C SER A 84 -15.19 -11.36 -1.14
N THR A 85 -14.66 -12.44 -1.70
CA THR A 85 -13.28 -12.88 -1.46
C THR A 85 -12.26 -11.92 -2.06
N VAL A 86 -12.50 -11.39 -3.27
CA VAL A 86 -11.65 -10.37 -3.90
C VAL A 86 -11.69 -9.06 -3.10
N THR A 87 -12.88 -8.62 -2.65
CA THR A 87 -12.99 -7.42 -1.82
C THR A 87 -12.23 -7.60 -0.50
N PHE A 88 -12.34 -8.77 0.12
CA PHE A 88 -11.60 -9.08 1.34
C PHE A 88 -10.09 -9.07 1.11
N ALA A 89 -9.61 -9.68 0.02
CA ALA A 89 -8.21 -9.64 -0.37
C ALA A 89 -7.71 -8.19 -0.60
N ALA A 90 -8.51 -7.36 -1.26
CA ALA A 90 -8.22 -5.95 -1.48
C ALA A 90 -8.12 -5.17 -0.16
N LEU A 91 -9.00 -5.44 0.80
CA LEU A 91 -8.95 -4.84 2.13
C LEU A 91 -7.72 -5.29 2.91
N LEU A 92 -7.34 -6.57 2.85
CA LEU A 92 -6.10 -7.05 3.48
C LEU A 92 -4.87 -6.36 2.89
N PHE A 93 -4.82 -6.20 1.57
CA PHE A 93 -3.73 -5.49 0.90
C PHE A 93 -3.69 -4.01 1.28
N ALA A 94 -4.83 -3.32 1.31
CA ALA A 94 -4.92 -1.93 1.73
C ALA A 94 -4.48 -1.76 3.20
N THR A 95 -4.85 -2.71 4.07
CA THR A 95 -4.42 -2.71 5.47
C THR A 95 -2.91 -2.92 5.58
N LEU A 96 -2.32 -3.82 4.79
CA LEU A 96 -0.86 -4.02 4.75
C LEU A 96 -0.14 -2.74 4.30
N CYS A 97 -0.62 -2.08 3.25
CA CYS A 97 -0.05 -0.80 2.78
C CYS A 97 -0.14 0.28 3.86
N SER A 98 -1.28 0.37 4.56
CA SER A 98 -1.46 1.32 5.66
C SER A 98 -0.51 1.03 6.83
N LEU A 99 -0.35 -0.25 7.19
CA LEU A 99 0.61 -0.66 8.22
C LEU A 99 2.05 -0.33 7.83
N ASN A 100 2.41 -0.50 6.56
CA ASN A 100 3.74 -0.09 6.09
C ASN A 100 3.95 1.41 6.30
N CYS A 101 2.99 2.25 5.90
CA CYS A 101 3.06 3.70 6.12
C CYS A 101 3.16 4.05 7.62
N ILE A 102 2.37 3.41 8.48
CA ILE A 102 2.42 3.61 9.94
C ILE A 102 3.79 3.19 10.49
N SER A 103 4.31 2.04 10.04
CA SER A 103 5.61 1.53 10.48
C SER A 103 6.74 2.49 10.15
N ILE A 104 6.76 3.02 8.92
CA ILE A 104 7.71 4.03 8.48
C ILE A 104 7.59 5.30 9.35
N ALA A 105 6.38 5.80 9.57
CA ALA A 105 6.14 6.97 10.42
C ALA A 105 6.65 6.76 11.85
N VAL A 106 6.47 5.56 12.43
CA VAL A 106 7.00 5.22 13.76
C VAL A 106 8.53 5.25 13.78
N TRP A 107 9.19 4.70 12.77
CA TRP A 107 10.66 4.67 12.70
C TRP A 107 11.27 6.03 12.38
N GLU A 108 10.52 6.94 11.74
CA GLU A 108 10.93 8.30 11.43
C GLU A 108 10.52 9.32 12.50
N SER A 109 9.90 8.90 13.59
CA SER A 109 9.36 9.77 14.64
C SER A 109 10.38 10.76 15.23
N ASP A 110 11.65 10.35 15.36
CA ASP A 110 12.71 11.23 15.85
C ASP A 110 13.06 12.34 14.84
N LEU A 111 12.99 12.00 13.53
CA LEU A 111 13.18 12.97 12.47
C LEU A 111 12.02 13.98 12.44
N ASP A 112 10.80 13.51 12.57
CA ASP A 112 9.60 14.35 12.64
C ASP A 112 9.67 15.31 13.82
N ARG A 113 10.09 14.83 15.00
CA ARG A 113 10.32 15.68 16.18
C ARG A 113 11.36 16.77 15.93
N SER A 114 12.46 16.43 15.25
CA SER A 114 13.52 17.39 14.95
C SER A 114 13.08 18.48 13.97
N GLN A 115 12.06 18.19 13.16
CA GLN A 115 11.45 19.09 12.18
C GLN A 115 10.18 19.79 12.68
N GLU A 116 9.85 19.66 13.98
CA GLU A 116 8.61 20.18 14.59
C GLU A 116 7.34 19.69 13.88
N LYS A 117 7.43 18.54 13.20
CA LYS A 117 6.27 17.92 12.57
C LYS A 117 5.54 17.04 13.57
N HIS A 118 4.23 17.21 13.62
CA HIS A 118 3.38 16.34 14.41
C HIS A 118 2.96 15.14 13.57
N SER A 119 3.44 13.96 13.94
CA SER A 119 3.01 12.67 13.40
C SER A 119 2.33 11.85 14.49
N VAL A 120 1.53 10.86 14.11
CA VAL A 120 0.91 9.93 15.06
C VAL A 120 1.98 9.26 15.93
N ALA A 121 3.12 8.95 15.36
CA ALA A 121 4.23 8.31 16.03
C ALA A 121 4.88 9.19 17.12
N THR A 122 4.83 10.53 16.99
CA THR A 122 5.33 11.44 18.03
C THR A 122 4.40 11.48 19.25
N ARG A 123 3.14 11.10 19.09
CA ARG A 123 2.10 11.15 20.12
C ARG A 123 1.89 9.79 20.80
N TRP A 124 2.14 8.69 20.08
CA TRP A 124 1.86 7.32 20.52
C TRP A 124 3.12 6.45 20.36
N PRO A 125 4.10 6.56 21.26
CA PRO A 125 5.39 5.85 21.14
C PRO A 125 5.27 4.32 21.25
N GLU A 126 4.12 3.78 21.72
CA GLU A 126 3.90 2.33 21.88
C GLU A 126 3.32 1.65 20.63
N GLU A 127 3.10 2.37 19.55
CA GLU A 127 2.45 1.83 18.35
C GLU A 127 3.24 0.75 17.62
N GLY A 128 4.55 0.65 17.83
CA GLY A 128 5.35 -0.46 17.30
C GLY A 128 4.86 -1.84 17.74
N PHE A 129 4.34 -1.94 18.97
CA PHE A 129 3.77 -3.19 19.46
C PHE A 129 2.41 -3.50 18.80
N SER A 130 1.56 -2.49 18.68
CA SER A 130 0.26 -2.61 18.02
C SER A 130 0.40 -2.97 16.54
N ALA A 131 1.32 -2.35 15.81
CA ALA A 131 1.61 -2.66 14.41
C ALA A 131 2.02 -4.13 14.22
N ARG A 132 2.87 -4.66 15.11
CA ARG A 132 3.29 -6.06 15.09
C ARG A 132 2.13 -7.04 15.29
N ILE A 133 1.22 -6.75 16.22
CA ILE A 133 0.02 -7.58 16.44
C ILE A 133 -0.84 -7.58 15.16
N VAL A 134 -1.06 -6.42 14.55
CA VAL A 134 -1.86 -6.31 13.33
C VAL A 134 -1.20 -7.07 12.18
N CYS A 135 0.13 -7.05 12.05
CA CYS A 135 0.85 -7.89 11.08
C CYS A 135 0.55 -9.39 11.29
N ILE A 136 0.57 -9.87 12.54
CA ILE A 136 0.25 -11.28 12.86
C ILE A 136 -1.20 -11.61 12.49
N VAL A 137 -2.13 -10.71 12.77
CA VAL A 137 -3.55 -10.88 12.39
C VAL A 137 -3.69 -10.91 10.87
N LEU A 138 -2.96 -10.06 10.14
CA LEU A 138 -2.94 -10.08 8.67
C LEU A 138 -2.41 -11.40 8.13
N VAL A 139 -1.34 -11.96 8.69
CA VAL A 139 -0.85 -13.28 8.30
C VAL A 139 -1.94 -14.34 8.48
N ALA A 140 -2.59 -14.37 9.64
CA ALA A 140 -3.66 -15.33 9.90
C ALA A 140 -4.85 -15.15 8.94
N ALA A 141 -5.29 -13.92 8.69
CA ALA A 141 -6.39 -13.61 7.77
C ALA A 141 -6.04 -13.99 6.33
N SER A 142 -4.80 -13.75 5.89
CA SER A 142 -4.32 -14.14 4.56
C SER A 142 -4.25 -15.66 4.40
N LEU A 143 -3.84 -16.39 5.43
CA LEU A 143 -3.86 -17.86 5.41
C LEU A 143 -5.29 -18.40 5.31
N VAL A 144 -6.25 -17.81 6.03
CA VAL A 144 -7.68 -18.17 5.91
C VAL A 144 -8.17 -17.91 4.48
N LEU A 145 -7.79 -16.78 3.88
CA LEU A 145 -8.13 -16.46 2.50
C LEU A 145 -7.57 -17.52 1.52
N SER A 146 -6.35 -18.00 1.73
CA SER A 146 -5.72 -19.02 0.87
C SER A 146 -6.47 -20.35 0.88
N ILE A 147 -7.11 -20.68 2.00
CA ILE A 147 -7.94 -21.89 2.15
C ILE A 147 -9.33 -21.68 1.55
N ALA A 148 -9.88 -20.47 1.71
CA ALA A 148 -11.23 -20.16 1.27
C ALA A 148 -11.38 -20.05 -0.26
N ASP A 149 -10.34 -19.55 -0.95
CA ASP A 149 -10.34 -19.41 -2.42
C ASP A 149 -8.97 -19.71 -3.02
N HIS A 150 -8.84 -20.88 -3.60
CA HIS A 150 -7.60 -21.35 -4.26
C HIS A 150 -7.12 -20.40 -5.38
N ARG A 151 -8.02 -19.62 -6.00
CA ARG A 151 -7.65 -18.67 -7.05
C ARG A 151 -6.83 -17.50 -6.50
N LEU A 152 -7.02 -17.19 -5.22
CA LEU A 152 -6.32 -16.12 -4.53
C LEU A 152 -5.12 -16.64 -3.73
N PHE A 153 -4.79 -17.94 -3.85
CA PHE A 153 -3.71 -18.56 -3.08
C PHE A 153 -2.38 -17.80 -3.20
N ALA A 154 -1.94 -17.52 -4.44
CA ALA A 154 -0.69 -16.81 -4.69
C ALA A 154 -0.68 -15.41 -4.03
N LEU A 155 -1.79 -14.66 -4.19
CA LEU A 155 -1.94 -13.35 -3.55
C LEU A 155 -1.93 -13.46 -2.01
N ALA A 156 -2.65 -14.43 -1.46
CA ALA A 156 -2.72 -14.67 -0.03
C ALA A 156 -1.35 -15.03 0.57
N VAL A 157 -0.58 -15.87 -0.13
CA VAL A 157 0.80 -16.20 0.26
C VAL A 157 1.69 -14.95 0.26
N CYS A 158 1.59 -14.12 -0.77
CA CYS A 158 2.35 -12.87 -0.80
C CYS A 158 1.99 -11.93 0.33
N LEU A 159 0.69 -11.74 0.60
CA LEU A 159 0.24 -10.92 1.72
C LEU A 159 0.77 -11.45 3.06
N SER A 160 0.76 -12.78 3.24
CA SER A 160 1.29 -13.43 4.44
C SER A 160 2.79 -13.19 4.59
N VAL A 161 3.56 -13.40 3.51
CA VAL A 161 5.02 -13.18 3.50
C VAL A 161 5.35 -11.72 3.77
N SER A 162 4.67 -10.79 3.10
CA SER A 162 4.87 -9.35 3.31
C SER A 162 4.56 -8.94 4.75
N ALA A 163 3.43 -9.38 5.30
CA ALA A 163 3.06 -9.07 6.68
C ALA A 163 4.05 -9.68 7.69
N MET A 164 4.55 -10.89 7.43
CA MET A 164 5.55 -11.54 8.26
C MET A 164 6.90 -10.79 8.21
N LEU A 165 7.35 -10.40 7.02
CA LEU A 165 8.58 -9.62 6.86
C LEU A 165 8.47 -8.27 7.57
N LEU A 166 7.33 -7.58 7.46
CA LEU A 166 7.09 -6.34 8.18
C LEU A 166 7.13 -6.54 9.70
N ALA A 167 6.52 -7.63 10.21
CA ALA A 167 6.60 -7.99 11.63
C ALA A 167 8.05 -8.27 12.09
N ILE A 168 8.86 -8.91 11.25
CA ILE A 168 10.28 -9.16 11.53
C ILE A 168 11.05 -7.84 11.59
N LEU A 169 10.80 -6.90 10.67
CA LEU A 169 11.44 -5.58 10.66
C LEU A 169 11.17 -4.79 11.95
N HIS A 170 10.02 -5.00 12.59
CA HIS A 170 9.73 -4.43 13.90
C HIS A 170 10.54 -5.08 15.05
N SER A 171 11.15 -6.24 14.82
CA SER A 171 11.86 -7.02 15.87
C SER A 171 13.37 -6.91 15.75
N VAL A 172 13.88 -6.54 14.58
CA VAL A 172 15.31 -6.54 14.28
C VAL A 172 15.88 -5.13 14.47
N SER A 173 17.06 -5.04 15.10
CA SER A 173 17.80 -3.79 15.26
C SER A 173 18.64 -3.54 14.00
N ILE A 174 18.07 -2.82 13.03
CA ILE A 174 18.73 -2.39 11.79
C ILE A 174 18.77 -0.87 11.76
N GLN A 175 19.68 -0.27 10.99
CA GLN A 175 19.70 1.17 10.79
C GLN A 175 18.37 1.66 10.22
N ARG A 176 17.92 2.85 10.65
CA ARG A 176 16.61 3.40 10.29
C ARG A 176 16.40 3.44 8.77
N ASP A 177 17.37 3.99 8.04
CA ASP A 177 17.23 4.20 6.59
C ASP A 177 17.13 2.87 5.82
N GLU A 178 17.89 1.86 6.26
CA GLU A 178 17.81 0.51 5.72
C GLU A 178 16.45 -0.14 6.04
N ARG A 179 15.91 0.10 7.25
CA ARG A 179 14.62 -0.43 7.68
C ARG A 179 13.48 0.13 6.85
N VAL A 180 13.49 1.44 6.57
CA VAL A 180 12.49 2.10 5.71
C VAL A 180 12.59 1.55 4.29
N ALA A 181 13.79 1.46 3.71
CA ALA A 181 13.97 0.90 2.37
C ALA A 181 13.51 -0.56 2.27
N LEU A 182 13.77 -1.39 3.30
CA LEU A 182 13.30 -2.78 3.34
C LEU A 182 11.78 -2.86 3.47
N ALA A 183 11.15 -1.94 4.21
CA ALA A 183 9.68 -1.89 4.32
C ALA A 183 9.01 -1.61 2.97
N ASP A 184 9.57 -0.70 2.17
CA ASP A 184 9.08 -0.45 0.82
C ASP A 184 9.27 -1.67 -0.10
N LEU A 185 10.42 -2.37 0.02
CA LEU A 185 10.65 -3.62 -0.72
C LEU A 185 9.65 -4.73 -0.36
N VAL A 186 9.19 -4.78 0.88
CA VAL A 186 8.18 -5.75 1.32
C VAL A 186 6.88 -5.61 0.53
N LEU A 187 6.50 -4.40 0.12
CA LEU A 187 5.31 -4.16 -0.70
C LEU A 187 5.47 -4.61 -2.16
N LEU A 188 6.71 -4.86 -2.62
CA LEU A 188 6.98 -5.34 -3.99
C LEU A 188 6.85 -6.86 -4.14
N THR A 189 6.59 -7.61 -3.06
CA THR A 189 6.44 -9.08 -3.14
C THR A 189 5.37 -9.53 -4.13
N PRO A 190 4.21 -8.85 -4.34
CA PRO A 190 3.26 -9.21 -5.38
C PRO A 190 3.82 -9.07 -6.80
N VAL A 191 4.77 -8.17 -7.01
CA VAL A 191 5.43 -7.97 -8.31
C VAL A 191 6.29 -9.18 -8.66
N VAL A 192 6.97 -9.77 -7.68
CA VAL A 192 7.78 -10.98 -7.87
C VAL A 192 6.92 -12.14 -8.36
N LEU A 193 5.71 -12.29 -7.83
CA LEU A 193 4.78 -13.33 -8.30
C LEU A 193 4.31 -13.07 -9.73
N PHE A 194 4.03 -11.82 -10.07
CA PHE A 194 3.62 -11.46 -11.43
C PHE A 194 4.69 -11.88 -12.45
N PHE A 195 5.96 -11.68 -12.13
CA PHE A 195 7.06 -12.14 -12.99
C PHE A 195 7.22 -13.67 -12.97
N ALA A 196 6.98 -14.32 -11.85
CA ALA A 196 7.03 -15.78 -11.76
C ALA A 196 5.94 -16.44 -12.62
N GLU A 197 4.72 -15.90 -12.65
CA GLU A 197 3.63 -16.37 -13.52
C GLU A 197 3.86 -16.07 -15.01
N LEU A 198 4.70 -15.10 -15.34
CA LEU A 198 5.04 -14.76 -16.73
C LEU A 198 6.12 -15.69 -17.30
N ILE A 199 6.92 -16.33 -16.43
CA ILE A 199 8.06 -17.20 -16.80
C ILE A 199 7.64 -18.67 -16.81
N LEU A 200 6.60 -19.06 -16.10
CA LEU A 200 6.04 -20.41 -16.03
C LEU A 200 4.92 -20.61 -17.05
#